data_c8894ad4a33157d5261aa0b3929db180
#
_entry.id   c8894ad4a33157d5261aa0b3929db180
#
_cell.length_a   1.000
_cell.length_b   1.000
_cell.length_c   1.000
_cell.angle_alpha   90.00
_cell.angle_beta   90.00
_cell.angle_gamma   90.00
#
_symmetry.space_group_name_H-M   'P 1'
#
loop_
_entity.id
_entity.type
_entity.pdbx_description
1 polymer ?
#
loop_
_entity_poly.entity_id
_entity_poly.type
_entity_poly.pdbx_seq_one_letter_code
_entity_poly.pdbx_strand_id
1 'polypeptide(L)'
;MSATAANTFDIVILGGGSGGYACALRAAELGLSVALVEKGKLGGTCLHMGCIPTKALLHAAEIADTAREGQQFGVKTTFESVDMSGVNAYKDGVVGRLYKGLQGLVKSKSIEYVEGEGRLVAKNTIEVAGRQLVGKHIVLATGSYAKSLPGLEITGRVMTSEQALFLDFVPPRVVVLGGGVIGVEFASVFKSFGSEVTIVEALPRLVAAEDEAISKQLERSFRKRKIAFKTGVKFSGVSQSGDVVSVSLESGETIEADLLLVAVGRGPVTAGLGYEESGVTTDRGFVLTNERLQTNVDGIYAVGDIVPGLQLAHRGFAQGIFVAEQVAGLNPPVIDEMGIPRVTYCDPEIASIGYTEAQAKDKFGEIETYDYSLGGNGKSQILATQGFVKLVRQKDGPIVGVHMIGARMGEQVGEAQLIYNWEALPSDVAQLIHAHPTQNEALGEAHLALAGKPLHAHG
;
A
#
# COMPACT_ATOMS: atom_id res chain seq x y z
N MET A 1 -12.72 -45.84 18.99
CA MET A 1 -12.56 -45.27 17.63
C MET A 1 -13.08 -43.85 17.71
N SER A 2 -12.16 -42.89 17.88
CA SER A 2 -12.51 -41.48 17.89
C SER A 2 -12.91 -41.12 16.45
N ALA A 3 -14.11 -40.60 16.26
CA ALA A 3 -14.53 -40.06 14.98
C ALA A 3 -13.56 -38.93 14.62
N THR A 4 -12.71 -39.17 13.62
CA THR A 4 -11.96 -38.10 12.97
C THR A 4 -12.96 -37.09 12.47
N ALA A 5 -13.05 -35.93 13.11
CA ALA A 5 -13.84 -34.80 12.62
C ALA A 5 -13.52 -34.62 11.14
N ALA A 6 -14.53 -34.53 10.30
CA ALA A 6 -14.36 -34.41 8.87
C ALA A 6 -13.55 -33.14 8.57
N ASN A 7 -12.25 -33.28 8.23
CA ASN A 7 -11.36 -32.20 7.80
C ASN A 7 -11.70 -31.74 6.34
N THR A 8 -12.99 -31.73 5.99
CA THR A 8 -13.46 -31.40 4.64
C THR A 8 -14.30 -30.13 4.67
N PHE A 9 -13.95 -29.18 3.80
CA PHE A 9 -14.54 -27.85 3.73
C PHE A 9 -14.90 -27.49 2.28
N ASP A 10 -15.78 -26.55 2.09
CA ASP A 10 -16.03 -25.98 0.78
C ASP A 10 -14.80 -25.19 0.32
N ILE A 11 -14.18 -24.43 1.22
CA ILE A 11 -12.97 -23.66 0.95
C ILE A 11 -11.94 -23.89 2.04
N VAL A 12 -10.68 -24.17 1.65
CA VAL A 12 -9.51 -24.09 2.54
C VAL A 12 -8.61 -22.97 2.06
N ILE A 13 -8.29 -22.05 2.95
CA ILE A 13 -7.50 -20.83 2.66
C ILE A 13 -6.14 -20.95 3.35
N LEU A 14 -5.06 -20.77 2.59
CA LEU A 14 -3.70 -20.74 3.10
C LEU A 14 -3.17 -19.30 3.16
N GLY A 15 -3.09 -18.75 4.36
CA GLY A 15 -2.71 -17.38 4.67
C GLY A 15 -3.87 -16.55 5.18
N GLY A 16 -3.73 -15.97 6.37
CA GLY A 16 -4.74 -15.17 7.07
C GLY A 16 -4.53 -13.66 6.93
N GLY A 17 -3.81 -13.20 5.88
CA GLY A 17 -3.66 -11.80 5.53
C GLY A 17 -4.90 -11.21 4.88
N SER A 18 -4.79 -9.99 4.34
CA SER A 18 -5.91 -9.21 3.76
C SER A 18 -6.81 -10.02 2.81
N GLY A 19 -6.22 -10.70 1.83
CA GLY A 19 -6.99 -11.50 0.87
C GLY A 19 -7.61 -12.73 1.53
N GLY A 20 -6.85 -13.43 2.38
CA GLY A 20 -7.29 -14.67 3.00
C GLY A 20 -8.45 -14.48 3.97
N TYR A 21 -8.33 -13.54 4.92
CA TYR A 21 -9.43 -13.36 5.88
C TYR A 21 -10.67 -12.73 5.24
N ALA A 22 -10.50 -11.85 4.23
CA ALA A 22 -11.64 -11.31 3.49
C ALA A 22 -12.41 -12.41 2.75
N CYS A 23 -11.68 -13.33 2.09
CA CYS A 23 -12.27 -14.52 1.48
C CYS A 23 -13.00 -15.38 2.53
N ALA A 24 -12.34 -15.66 3.67
CA ALA A 24 -12.93 -16.48 4.73
C ALA A 24 -14.24 -15.90 5.28
N LEU A 25 -14.24 -14.61 5.61
CA LEU A 25 -15.41 -13.92 6.15
C LEU A 25 -16.56 -13.91 5.15
N ARG A 26 -16.28 -13.57 3.87
CA ARG A 26 -17.30 -13.52 2.83
C ARG A 26 -17.84 -14.91 2.49
N ALA A 27 -17.00 -15.91 2.38
CA ALA A 27 -17.40 -17.29 2.14
C ALA A 27 -18.33 -17.83 3.25
N ALA A 28 -17.98 -17.58 4.51
CA ALA A 28 -18.80 -17.95 5.66
C ALA A 28 -20.16 -17.24 5.67
N GLU A 29 -20.24 -15.96 5.25
CA GLU A 29 -21.50 -15.23 5.08
C GLU A 29 -22.39 -15.84 3.97
N LEU A 30 -21.78 -16.43 2.95
CA LEU A 30 -22.48 -17.12 1.87
C LEU A 30 -22.85 -18.56 2.23
N GLY A 31 -22.62 -18.99 3.47
CA GLY A 31 -23.00 -20.31 3.98
C GLY A 31 -22.02 -21.42 3.65
N LEU A 32 -20.84 -21.10 3.13
CA LEU A 32 -19.79 -22.08 2.84
C LEU A 32 -19.03 -22.48 4.11
N SER A 33 -18.63 -23.73 4.21
CA SER A 33 -17.75 -24.21 5.26
C SER A 33 -16.29 -23.81 4.95
N VAL A 34 -15.61 -23.17 5.89
CA VAL A 34 -14.30 -22.55 5.67
C VAL A 34 -13.28 -22.98 6.71
N ALA A 35 -12.08 -23.38 6.24
CA ALA A 35 -10.88 -23.46 7.06
C ALA A 35 -9.88 -22.38 6.64
N LEU A 36 -9.32 -21.65 7.61
CA LEU A 36 -8.33 -20.60 7.42
C LEU A 36 -7.05 -20.96 8.17
N VAL A 37 -5.96 -21.16 7.41
CA VAL A 37 -4.64 -21.53 7.93
C VAL A 37 -3.74 -20.32 7.97
N GLU A 38 -3.13 -20.01 9.11
CA GLU A 38 -2.18 -18.90 9.26
C GLU A 38 -1.02 -19.31 10.19
N LYS A 39 0.22 -19.07 9.75
CA LYS A 39 1.42 -19.41 10.53
C LYS A 39 1.81 -18.37 11.59
N GLY A 40 1.36 -17.14 11.38
CA GLY A 40 1.66 -16.02 12.28
C GLY A 40 0.39 -15.50 12.93
N LYS A 41 0.16 -14.20 12.81
CA LYS A 41 -1.03 -13.55 13.36
C LYS A 41 -2.04 -13.26 12.26
N LEU A 42 -3.29 -13.58 12.53
CA LEU A 42 -4.42 -13.21 11.68
C LEU A 42 -4.41 -11.70 11.39
N GLY A 43 -4.60 -11.31 10.12
CA GLY A 43 -4.46 -9.94 9.64
C GLY A 43 -3.20 -9.70 8.80
N GLY A 44 -2.20 -10.57 8.94
CA GLY A 44 -0.98 -10.60 8.11
C GLY A 44 -0.15 -9.32 8.17
N THR A 45 0.62 -9.09 7.11
CA THR A 45 1.57 -7.97 7.01
C THR A 45 0.89 -6.62 7.21
N CYS A 46 -0.24 -6.35 6.57
CA CYS A 46 -0.90 -5.05 6.64
C CYS A 46 -1.23 -4.64 8.08
N LEU A 47 -1.80 -5.54 8.88
CA LEU A 47 -2.22 -5.24 10.25
C LEU A 47 -1.04 -5.15 11.22
N HIS A 48 -0.01 -5.98 11.06
CA HIS A 48 1.04 -6.16 12.08
C HIS A 48 2.39 -5.55 11.73
N MET A 49 2.76 -5.52 10.43
CA MET A 49 4.11 -5.13 9.98
C MET A 49 4.09 -4.27 8.71
N GLY A 50 2.97 -3.58 8.43
CA GLY A 50 2.81 -2.79 7.21
C GLY A 50 1.91 -1.59 7.40
N CYS A 51 0.72 -1.61 6.77
CA CYS A 51 -0.17 -0.45 6.65
C CYS A 51 -0.50 0.21 7.99
N ILE A 52 -1.07 -0.55 8.91
CA ILE A 52 -1.61 0.02 10.16
C ILE A 52 -0.51 0.61 11.05
N PRO A 53 0.56 -0.13 11.40
CA PRO A 53 1.62 0.45 12.21
C PRO A 53 2.35 1.60 11.52
N THR A 54 2.57 1.55 10.20
CA THR A 54 3.21 2.65 9.47
C THR A 54 2.33 3.91 9.50
N LYS A 55 1.02 3.79 9.29
CA LYS A 55 0.11 4.94 9.32
C LYS A 55 -0.05 5.50 10.73
N ALA A 56 0.06 4.68 11.77
CA ALA A 56 0.14 5.15 13.15
C ALA A 56 1.43 5.98 13.39
N LEU A 57 2.58 5.56 12.86
CA LEU A 57 3.81 6.35 12.91
C LEU A 57 3.69 7.66 12.12
N LEU A 58 3.10 7.64 10.93
CA LEU A 58 2.87 8.84 10.11
C LEU A 58 1.95 9.84 10.83
N HIS A 59 0.91 9.36 11.52
CA HIS A 59 0.05 10.22 12.31
C HIS A 59 0.80 10.84 13.51
N ALA A 60 1.62 10.07 14.21
CA ALA A 60 2.49 10.61 15.26
C ALA A 60 3.49 11.65 14.70
N ALA A 61 3.97 11.43 13.47
CA ALA A 61 4.84 12.36 12.76
C ALA A 61 4.12 13.67 12.40
N GLU A 62 2.86 13.61 11.94
CA GLU A 62 2.00 14.78 11.70
C GLU A 62 1.80 15.61 12.97
N ILE A 63 1.57 14.95 14.11
CA ILE A 63 1.43 15.63 15.41
C ILE A 63 2.73 16.34 15.79
N ALA A 64 3.88 15.68 15.59
CA ALA A 64 5.20 16.29 15.87
C ALA A 64 5.46 17.53 15.00
N ASP A 65 5.13 17.48 13.71
CA ASP A 65 5.25 18.62 12.79
C ASP A 65 4.25 19.73 13.19
N THR A 66 3.01 19.42 13.50
CA THR A 66 1.99 20.38 13.98
C THR A 66 2.47 21.11 15.25
N ALA A 67 3.10 20.39 16.19
CA ALA A 67 3.64 20.98 17.40
C ALA A 67 4.83 21.93 17.10
N ARG A 68 5.68 21.63 16.12
CA ARG A 68 6.78 22.51 15.71
C ARG A 68 6.32 23.75 14.95
N GLU A 69 5.31 23.57 14.11
CA GLU A 69 4.86 24.57 13.14
C GLU A 69 3.67 25.42 13.66
N GLY A 70 3.16 25.14 14.86
CA GLY A 70 2.01 25.82 15.43
C GLY A 70 2.10 27.36 15.39
N GLN A 71 3.31 27.92 15.47
CA GLN A 71 3.53 29.37 15.44
C GLN A 71 3.08 30.01 14.12
N GLN A 72 3.13 29.31 12.98
CA GLN A 72 2.64 29.84 11.70
C GLN A 72 1.11 30.10 11.72
N PHE A 73 0.40 29.41 12.62
CA PHE A 73 -1.03 29.56 12.84
C PHE A 73 -1.36 30.43 14.07
N GLY A 74 -0.35 31.09 14.65
CA GLY A 74 -0.51 31.91 15.85
C GLY A 74 -0.60 31.13 17.16
N VAL A 75 -0.41 29.79 17.13
CA VAL A 75 -0.43 28.93 18.32
C VAL A 75 0.98 28.75 18.84
N LYS A 76 1.24 29.23 20.06
CA LYS A 76 2.55 29.08 20.71
C LYS A 76 2.64 27.70 21.34
N THR A 77 3.51 26.87 20.79
CA THR A 77 3.81 25.52 21.28
C THR A 77 5.31 25.35 21.47
N THR A 78 5.70 24.46 22.38
CA THR A 78 7.08 24.01 22.55
C THR A 78 7.13 22.53 22.18
N PHE A 79 7.91 22.21 21.17
CA PHE A 79 8.24 20.82 20.86
C PHE A 79 9.52 20.43 21.61
N GLU A 80 9.43 19.45 22.49
CA GLU A 80 10.57 19.00 23.29
C GLU A 80 11.30 17.84 22.60
N SER A 81 10.58 16.72 22.37
CA SER A 81 11.15 15.51 21.78
C SER A 81 10.06 14.55 21.31
N VAL A 82 10.46 13.48 20.63
CA VAL A 82 9.63 12.32 20.36
C VAL A 82 9.96 11.23 21.37
N ASP A 83 8.98 10.84 22.19
CA ASP A 83 9.07 9.68 23.07
C ASP A 83 8.67 8.41 22.27
N MET A 84 9.67 7.66 21.80
CA MET A 84 9.44 6.44 21.03
C MET A 84 8.74 5.35 21.83
N SER A 85 8.87 5.32 23.16
CA SER A 85 8.10 4.39 24.01
C SER A 85 6.62 4.70 23.93
N GLY A 86 6.25 5.99 24.07
CA GLY A 86 4.87 6.46 23.91
C GLY A 86 4.32 6.24 22.51
N VAL A 87 5.11 6.53 21.46
CA VAL A 87 4.73 6.29 20.06
C VAL A 87 4.48 4.80 19.81
N ASN A 88 5.35 3.92 20.28
CA ASN A 88 5.18 2.48 20.16
C ASN A 88 3.96 1.98 20.93
N ALA A 89 3.73 2.46 22.15
CA ALA A 89 2.54 2.10 22.93
C ALA A 89 1.24 2.51 22.21
N TYR A 90 1.19 3.70 21.59
CA TYR A 90 0.08 4.16 20.79
C TYR A 90 -0.14 3.25 19.57
N LYS A 91 0.90 3.01 18.76
CA LYS A 91 0.88 2.14 17.57
C LYS A 91 0.40 0.74 17.93
N ASP A 92 0.99 0.13 18.96
CA ASP A 92 0.66 -1.23 19.38
C ASP A 92 -0.76 -1.32 19.94
N GLY A 93 -1.24 -0.27 20.60
CA GLY A 93 -2.61 -0.15 21.04
C GLY A 93 -3.62 -0.14 19.88
N VAL A 94 -3.30 0.56 18.77
CA VAL A 94 -4.13 0.56 17.55
C VAL A 94 -4.16 -0.83 16.93
N VAL A 95 -3.00 -1.44 16.69
CA VAL A 95 -2.87 -2.79 16.12
C VAL A 95 -3.60 -3.82 16.99
N GLY A 96 -3.43 -3.76 18.31
CA GLY A 96 -4.05 -4.71 19.24
C GLY A 96 -5.58 -4.65 19.26
N ARG A 97 -6.17 -3.45 19.16
CA ARG A 97 -7.63 -3.30 19.05
C ARG A 97 -8.18 -3.91 17.77
N LEU A 98 -7.56 -3.61 16.63
CA LEU A 98 -7.97 -4.15 15.34
C LEU A 98 -7.81 -5.68 15.27
N TYR A 99 -6.70 -6.20 15.80
CA TYR A 99 -6.45 -7.64 15.87
C TYR A 99 -7.51 -8.38 16.68
N LYS A 100 -7.84 -7.88 17.88
CA LYS A 100 -8.90 -8.45 18.71
C LYS A 100 -10.26 -8.44 18.00
N GLY A 101 -10.58 -7.35 17.29
CA GLY A 101 -11.80 -7.25 16.50
C GLY A 101 -11.85 -8.31 15.40
N LEU A 102 -10.77 -8.49 14.66
CA LEU A 102 -10.70 -9.48 13.57
C LEU A 102 -10.79 -10.92 14.10
N GLN A 103 -10.11 -11.24 15.22
CA GLN A 103 -10.24 -12.54 15.88
C GLN A 103 -11.70 -12.81 16.30
N GLY A 104 -12.38 -11.80 16.84
CA GLY A 104 -13.80 -11.88 17.21
C GLY A 104 -14.69 -12.17 15.99
N LEU A 105 -14.45 -11.50 14.85
CA LEU A 105 -15.19 -11.72 13.63
C LEU A 105 -15.01 -13.15 13.08
N VAL A 106 -13.78 -13.63 12.97
CA VAL A 106 -13.48 -15.01 12.50
C VAL A 106 -14.16 -16.04 13.39
N LYS A 107 -14.09 -15.86 14.71
CA LYS A 107 -14.75 -16.75 15.68
C LYS A 107 -16.29 -16.72 15.55
N SER A 108 -16.87 -15.53 15.37
CA SER A 108 -18.34 -15.37 15.28
C SER A 108 -18.95 -15.99 14.01
N LYS A 109 -18.16 -16.15 12.95
CA LYS A 109 -18.59 -16.74 11.67
C LYS A 109 -18.34 -18.24 11.60
N SER A 110 -17.93 -18.89 12.72
CA SER A 110 -17.66 -20.34 12.77
C SER A 110 -16.62 -20.82 11.75
N ILE A 111 -15.66 -19.95 11.39
CA ILE A 111 -14.52 -20.30 10.55
C ILE A 111 -13.58 -21.18 11.35
N GLU A 112 -13.18 -22.33 10.81
CA GLU A 112 -12.13 -23.18 11.40
C GLU A 112 -10.78 -22.50 11.23
N TYR A 113 -10.33 -21.80 12.27
CA TYR A 113 -9.01 -21.15 12.27
C TYR A 113 -7.96 -22.14 12.76
N VAL A 114 -6.96 -22.41 11.92
CA VAL A 114 -5.86 -23.34 12.21
C VAL A 114 -4.54 -22.58 12.20
N GLU A 115 -3.95 -22.45 13.38
CA GLU A 115 -2.64 -21.82 13.53
C GLU A 115 -1.54 -22.83 13.18
N GLY A 116 -0.65 -22.46 12.29
CA GLY A 116 0.50 -23.27 11.89
C GLY A 116 0.97 -23.00 10.47
N GLU A 117 2.18 -23.46 10.17
CA GLU A 117 2.74 -23.38 8.83
C GLU A 117 2.08 -24.43 7.93
N GLY A 118 1.26 -23.97 7.00
CA GLY A 118 0.54 -24.82 6.06
C GLY A 118 1.27 -24.99 4.74
N ARG A 119 1.06 -26.13 4.09
CA ARG A 119 1.64 -26.47 2.78
C ARG A 119 0.59 -27.13 1.89
N LEU A 120 0.58 -26.79 0.62
CA LEU A 120 -0.23 -27.47 -0.39
C LEU A 120 0.46 -28.84 -0.70
N VAL A 121 -0.23 -29.94 -0.41
CA VAL A 121 0.34 -31.29 -0.60
C VAL A 121 -0.37 -32.10 -1.70
N ALA A 122 -1.55 -31.63 -2.10
CA ALA A 122 -2.30 -32.12 -3.25
C ALA A 122 -3.22 -31.01 -3.77
N LYS A 123 -3.78 -31.15 -4.96
CA LYS A 123 -4.65 -30.15 -5.60
C LYS A 123 -5.81 -29.63 -4.73
N ASN A 124 -6.19 -30.38 -3.71
CA ASN A 124 -7.31 -30.04 -2.84
C ASN A 124 -6.98 -30.19 -1.35
N THR A 125 -5.69 -30.30 -0.97
CA THR A 125 -5.31 -30.62 0.40
C THR A 125 -4.20 -29.70 0.90
N ILE A 126 -4.46 -29.03 2.01
CA ILE A 126 -3.48 -28.29 2.79
C ILE A 126 -3.09 -29.14 4.01
N GLU A 127 -1.80 -29.36 4.20
CA GLU A 127 -1.27 -29.96 5.42
C GLU A 127 -0.80 -28.86 6.36
N VAL A 128 -1.19 -28.95 7.63
CA VAL A 128 -0.80 -28.02 8.69
C VAL A 128 -0.79 -28.73 10.04
N ALA A 129 0.29 -28.59 10.82
CA ALA A 129 0.43 -29.18 12.16
C ALA A 129 0.04 -30.68 12.22
N GLY A 130 0.42 -31.45 11.22
CA GLY A 130 0.11 -32.90 11.11
C GLY A 130 -1.35 -33.22 10.74
N ARG A 131 -2.18 -32.22 10.45
CA ARG A 131 -3.57 -32.38 9.95
C ARG A 131 -3.60 -32.16 8.44
N GLN A 132 -4.46 -32.89 7.76
CA GLN A 132 -4.81 -32.65 6.36
C GLN A 132 -6.20 -32.03 6.29
N LEU A 133 -6.29 -30.83 5.71
CA LEU A 133 -7.52 -30.11 5.46
C LEU A 133 -7.85 -30.24 3.97
N VAL A 134 -8.98 -30.83 3.66
CA VAL A 134 -9.42 -31.07 2.29
C VAL A 134 -10.48 -30.04 1.92
N GLY A 135 -10.24 -29.26 0.87
CA GLY A 135 -11.18 -28.29 0.32
C GLY A 135 -11.76 -28.73 -1.01
N LYS A 136 -13.01 -28.42 -1.30
CA LYS A 136 -13.50 -28.44 -2.68
C LYS A 136 -12.75 -27.42 -3.51
N HIS A 137 -12.41 -26.28 -2.86
CA HIS A 137 -11.60 -25.20 -3.43
C HIS A 137 -10.46 -24.83 -2.47
N ILE A 138 -9.31 -24.49 -3.02
CA ILE A 138 -8.14 -23.98 -2.28
C ILE A 138 -7.91 -22.52 -2.67
N VAL A 139 -7.66 -21.67 -1.69
CA VAL A 139 -7.27 -20.26 -1.91
C VAL A 139 -5.89 -20.03 -1.34
N LEU A 140 -4.94 -19.69 -2.21
CA LEU A 140 -3.57 -19.35 -1.85
C LEU A 140 -3.50 -17.84 -1.57
N ALA A 141 -3.11 -17.45 -0.36
CA ALA A 141 -3.10 -16.06 0.12
C ALA A 141 -1.93 -15.76 1.05
N THR A 142 -0.76 -16.34 0.77
CA THR A 142 0.40 -16.36 1.67
C THR A 142 1.19 -15.04 1.74
N GLY A 143 0.80 -14.04 0.94
CA GLY A 143 1.28 -12.67 1.07
C GLY A 143 2.70 -12.44 0.57
N SER A 144 3.40 -11.49 1.19
CA SER A 144 4.72 -11.04 0.74
C SER A 144 5.69 -10.80 1.89
N TYR A 145 6.97 -10.72 1.55
CA TYR A 145 8.08 -10.39 2.45
C TYR A 145 8.84 -9.15 1.94
N ALA A 146 9.49 -8.40 2.83
CA ALA A 146 10.36 -7.28 2.45
C ALA A 146 11.61 -7.80 1.74
N LYS A 147 11.87 -7.33 0.51
CA LYS A 147 13.06 -7.71 -0.27
C LYS A 147 14.32 -7.04 0.27
N SER A 148 15.46 -7.70 0.08
CA SER A 148 16.79 -7.12 0.15
C SER A 148 17.45 -7.17 -1.23
N LEU A 149 18.63 -6.56 -1.35
CA LEU A 149 19.47 -6.67 -2.53
C LEU A 149 20.44 -7.89 -2.38
N PRO A 150 20.88 -8.49 -3.49
CA PRO A 150 21.89 -9.56 -3.42
C PRO A 150 23.14 -9.07 -2.68
N GLY A 151 23.59 -9.85 -1.68
CA GLY A 151 24.75 -9.52 -0.86
C GLY A 151 24.52 -8.46 0.23
N LEU A 152 23.33 -7.89 0.34
CA LEU A 152 22.96 -6.97 1.42
C LEU A 152 22.32 -7.75 2.57
N GLU A 153 23.07 -7.94 3.64
CA GLU A 153 22.58 -8.59 4.85
C GLU A 153 21.76 -7.64 5.72
N ILE A 154 20.63 -8.12 6.19
CA ILE A 154 19.75 -7.38 7.12
C ILE A 154 20.18 -7.73 8.54
N THR A 155 21.01 -6.89 9.13
CA THR A 155 21.56 -7.10 10.47
C THR A 155 22.01 -5.77 11.10
N GLY A 156 21.99 -5.69 12.42
CA GLY A 156 22.44 -4.52 13.18
C GLY A 156 21.66 -3.26 12.82
N ARG A 157 22.35 -2.27 12.24
CA ARG A 157 21.77 -1.00 11.78
C ARG A 157 21.27 -1.02 10.33
N VAL A 158 21.29 -2.18 9.67
CA VAL A 158 20.68 -2.40 8.35
C VAL A 158 19.36 -3.15 8.56
N MET A 159 18.25 -2.50 8.29
CA MET A 159 16.91 -2.98 8.62
C MET A 159 15.96 -2.87 7.43
N THR A 160 14.96 -3.76 7.39
CA THR A 160 13.79 -3.59 6.53
C THR A 160 12.74 -2.70 7.21
N SER A 161 11.70 -2.32 6.48
CA SER A 161 10.56 -1.60 7.03
C SER A 161 9.88 -2.35 8.20
N GLU A 162 9.87 -3.69 8.16
CA GLU A 162 9.26 -4.52 9.20
C GLU A 162 9.97 -4.37 10.55
N GLN A 163 11.30 -4.31 10.54
CA GLN A 163 12.11 -4.08 11.75
C GLN A 163 12.07 -2.62 12.21
N ALA A 164 12.08 -1.68 11.26
CA ALA A 164 12.05 -0.25 11.57
C ALA A 164 10.77 0.20 12.30
N LEU A 165 9.66 -0.55 12.15
CA LEU A 165 8.42 -0.32 12.91
C LEU A 165 8.55 -0.50 14.43
N PHE A 166 9.61 -1.18 14.88
CA PHE A 166 9.84 -1.51 16.30
C PHE A 166 11.04 -0.77 16.90
N LEU A 167 11.58 0.24 16.20
CA LEU A 167 12.63 1.08 16.77
C LEU A 167 12.16 1.76 18.05
N ASP A 168 12.99 1.74 19.07
CA ASP A 168 12.76 2.35 20.37
C ASP A 168 13.48 3.71 20.55
N PHE A 169 14.15 4.17 19.48
CA PHE A 169 14.84 5.45 19.41
C PHE A 169 14.66 6.10 18.05
N VAL A 170 14.88 7.41 17.97
CA VAL A 170 14.95 8.14 16.70
C VAL A 170 16.41 8.18 16.23
N PRO A 171 16.76 7.50 15.11
CA PRO A 171 18.12 7.56 14.59
C PRO A 171 18.45 8.98 14.09
N PRO A 172 19.59 9.58 14.47
CA PRO A 172 19.96 10.93 14.03
C PRO A 172 20.06 11.07 12.51
N ARG A 173 20.71 10.10 11.84
CA ARG A 173 20.91 10.10 10.38
C ARG A 173 20.39 8.78 9.80
N VAL A 174 19.55 8.88 8.75
CA VAL A 174 18.95 7.73 8.09
C VAL A 174 19.23 7.77 6.60
N VAL A 175 19.75 6.69 6.07
CA VAL A 175 19.72 6.42 4.63
C VAL A 175 18.56 5.48 4.35
N VAL A 176 17.68 5.87 3.40
CA VAL A 176 16.59 5.04 2.90
C VAL A 176 16.97 4.54 1.51
N LEU A 177 17.14 3.24 1.37
CA LEU A 177 17.43 2.58 0.11
C LEU A 177 16.12 2.17 -0.56
N GLY A 178 15.75 2.90 -1.62
CA GLY A 178 14.49 2.79 -2.34
C GLY A 178 13.57 4.01 -2.15
N GLY A 179 13.26 4.68 -3.26
CA GLY A 179 12.38 5.87 -3.31
C GLY A 179 10.94 5.55 -3.72
N GLY A 180 10.51 4.30 -3.55
CA GLY A 180 9.12 3.88 -3.73
C GLY A 180 8.23 4.26 -2.52
N VAL A 181 6.96 3.80 -2.53
CA VAL A 181 5.93 4.14 -1.52
C VAL A 181 6.44 3.97 -0.08
N ILE A 182 6.98 2.80 0.26
CA ILE A 182 7.47 2.50 1.61
C ILE A 182 8.62 3.45 1.99
N GLY A 183 9.57 3.67 1.07
CA GLY A 183 10.73 4.51 1.33
C GLY A 183 10.36 5.96 1.61
N VAL A 184 9.48 6.56 0.80
CA VAL A 184 9.07 7.96 0.99
C VAL A 184 8.18 8.16 2.23
N GLU A 185 7.37 7.16 2.62
CA GLU A 185 6.62 7.19 3.87
C GLU A 185 7.54 7.18 5.09
N PHE A 186 8.50 6.25 5.15
CA PHE A 186 9.47 6.22 6.25
C PHE A 186 10.39 7.44 6.26
N ALA A 187 10.79 7.94 5.09
CA ALA A 187 11.54 9.18 4.99
C ALA A 187 10.78 10.36 5.62
N SER A 188 9.45 10.43 5.39
CA SER A 188 8.58 11.43 6.03
C SER A 188 8.51 11.23 7.55
N VAL A 189 8.33 10.00 8.04
CA VAL A 189 8.30 9.69 9.48
C VAL A 189 9.61 10.12 10.16
N PHE A 190 10.75 9.64 9.68
CA PHE A 190 12.05 9.95 10.28
C PHE A 190 12.36 11.44 10.23
N LYS A 191 12.03 12.10 9.12
CA LYS A 191 12.20 13.55 9.00
C LYS A 191 11.39 14.32 10.05
N SER A 192 10.12 13.97 10.20
CA SER A 192 9.23 14.60 11.18
C SER A 192 9.66 14.28 12.62
N PHE A 193 10.27 13.12 12.88
CA PHE A 193 10.82 12.78 14.18
C PHE A 193 12.16 13.50 14.49
N GLY A 194 12.79 14.11 13.49
CA GLY A 194 13.99 14.94 13.68
C GLY A 194 15.26 14.40 13.03
N SER A 195 15.20 13.29 12.30
CA SER A 195 16.35 12.72 11.61
C SER A 195 16.81 13.57 10.42
N GLU A 196 18.08 13.50 10.10
CA GLU A 196 18.60 13.81 8.76
C GLU A 196 18.34 12.61 7.86
N VAL A 197 17.65 12.82 6.74
CA VAL A 197 17.22 11.73 5.85
C VAL A 197 17.79 11.92 4.46
N THR A 198 18.38 10.84 3.92
CA THR A 198 18.80 10.75 2.51
C THR A 198 18.20 9.52 1.87
N ILE A 199 17.43 9.69 0.79
CA ILE A 199 16.90 8.60 -0.01
C ILE A 199 17.87 8.29 -1.15
N VAL A 200 18.17 7.02 -1.38
CA VAL A 200 18.93 6.53 -2.53
C VAL A 200 18.00 5.70 -3.39
N GLU A 201 17.80 6.13 -4.65
CA GLU A 201 16.90 5.48 -5.59
C GLU A 201 17.62 5.20 -6.92
N ALA A 202 17.54 3.96 -7.37
CA ALA A 202 18.16 3.51 -8.62
C ALA A 202 17.42 4.04 -9.87
N LEU A 203 16.11 4.26 -9.77
CA LEU A 203 15.30 4.83 -10.83
C LEU A 203 15.48 6.35 -10.95
N PRO A 204 15.14 6.96 -12.08
CA PRO A 204 15.43 8.38 -12.33
C PRO A 204 14.59 9.36 -11.51
N ARG A 205 13.58 8.90 -10.76
CA ARG A 205 12.68 9.74 -9.95
C ARG A 205 12.11 8.99 -8.76
N LEU A 206 11.71 9.71 -7.72
CA LEU A 206 10.95 9.13 -6.61
C LEU A 206 9.56 8.71 -7.07
N VAL A 207 8.98 7.70 -6.40
CA VAL A 207 7.66 7.12 -6.71
C VAL A 207 7.45 6.91 -8.21
N ALA A 208 8.41 6.27 -8.86
CA ALA A 208 8.49 6.15 -10.32
C ALA A 208 7.27 5.46 -10.97
N ALA A 209 6.46 4.74 -10.21
CA ALA A 209 5.21 4.13 -10.67
C ALA A 209 4.04 5.15 -10.79
N GLU A 210 4.17 6.32 -10.17
CA GLU A 210 3.16 7.39 -10.25
C GLU A 210 3.36 8.26 -11.51
N ASP A 211 2.38 9.12 -11.78
CA ASP A 211 2.51 10.11 -12.85
C ASP A 211 3.75 11.00 -12.66
N GLU A 212 4.40 11.40 -13.73
CA GLU A 212 5.65 12.16 -13.66
C GLU A 212 5.49 13.51 -12.93
N ALA A 213 4.33 14.15 -13.08
CA ALA A 213 4.03 15.40 -12.39
C ALA A 213 3.99 15.19 -10.85
N ILE A 214 3.48 14.05 -10.38
CA ILE A 214 3.49 13.67 -8.96
C ILE A 214 4.93 13.56 -8.45
N SER A 215 5.80 12.83 -9.15
CA SER A 215 7.21 12.69 -8.76
C SER A 215 7.90 14.05 -8.65
N LYS A 216 7.73 14.91 -9.65
CA LYS A 216 8.31 16.27 -9.66
C LYS A 216 7.85 17.10 -8.46
N GLN A 217 6.56 17.06 -8.15
CA GLN A 217 6.01 17.82 -7.01
C GLN A 217 6.46 17.24 -5.67
N LEU A 218 6.51 15.90 -5.50
CA LEU A 218 7.02 15.26 -4.30
C LEU A 218 8.48 15.65 -4.06
N GLU A 219 9.32 15.55 -5.07
CA GLU A 219 10.74 15.92 -4.99
C GLU A 219 10.93 17.39 -4.60
N ARG A 220 10.10 18.29 -5.17
CA ARG A 220 10.09 19.71 -4.77
C ARG A 220 9.73 19.88 -3.30
N SER A 221 8.71 19.17 -2.83
CA SER A 221 8.25 19.21 -1.44
C SER A 221 9.31 18.64 -0.49
N PHE A 222 9.95 17.54 -0.85
CA PHE A 222 11.01 16.93 -0.05
C PHE A 222 12.24 17.83 0.08
N ARG A 223 12.66 18.50 -1.01
CA ARG A 223 13.74 19.52 -0.92
C ARG A 223 13.38 20.64 0.07
N LYS A 224 12.13 21.12 0.04
CA LYS A 224 11.64 22.15 0.99
C LYS A 224 11.67 21.64 2.43
N ARG A 225 11.31 20.39 2.67
CA ARG A 225 11.38 19.71 3.97
C ARG A 225 12.82 19.29 4.37
N LYS A 226 13.81 19.54 3.53
CA LYS A 226 15.21 19.12 3.75
C LYS A 226 15.36 17.59 3.87
N ILE A 227 14.59 16.84 3.10
CA ILE A 227 14.82 15.43 2.83
C ILE A 227 15.71 15.37 1.59
N ALA A 228 16.95 14.91 1.76
CA ALA A 228 17.86 14.71 0.64
C ALA A 228 17.49 13.44 -0.15
N PHE A 229 17.72 13.45 -1.46
CA PHE A 229 17.55 12.26 -2.28
C PHE A 229 18.50 12.27 -3.47
N LYS A 230 18.91 11.07 -3.88
CA LYS A 230 19.75 10.78 -5.03
C LYS A 230 19.01 9.78 -5.91
N THR A 231 18.55 10.21 -7.07
CA THR A 231 17.84 9.38 -8.04
C THR A 231 18.77 9.01 -9.21
N GLY A 232 18.52 7.88 -9.86
CA GLY A 232 19.39 7.35 -10.90
C GLY A 232 20.74 6.83 -10.37
N VAL A 233 20.84 6.56 -9.08
CA VAL A 233 22.09 6.14 -8.41
C VAL A 233 21.87 4.80 -7.72
N LYS A 234 22.75 3.84 -8.05
CA LYS A 234 22.65 2.50 -7.49
C LYS A 234 23.53 2.34 -6.24
N PHE A 235 23.01 1.55 -5.31
CA PHE A 235 23.73 1.04 -4.17
C PHE A 235 24.82 0.07 -4.62
N SER A 236 26.00 0.12 -4.02
CA SER A 236 27.12 -0.79 -4.30
C SER A 236 27.57 -1.61 -3.10
N GLY A 237 27.32 -1.13 -1.86
CA GLY A 237 27.71 -1.87 -0.66
C GLY A 237 27.41 -1.11 0.63
N VAL A 238 27.54 -1.85 1.73
CA VAL A 238 27.42 -1.29 3.09
C VAL A 238 28.47 -1.91 4.00
N SER A 239 29.00 -1.10 4.89
CA SER A 239 29.79 -1.57 6.03
C SER A 239 29.26 -0.98 7.33
N GLN A 240 29.45 -1.69 8.44
CA GLN A 240 29.02 -1.25 9.77
C GLN A 240 30.23 -1.19 10.72
N SER A 241 30.33 -0.12 11.50
CA SER A 241 31.32 0.04 12.54
C SER A 241 30.67 0.67 13.76
N GLY A 242 30.46 -0.12 14.81
CA GLY A 242 29.66 0.29 15.97
C GLY A 242 28.23 0.63 15.55
N ASP A 243 27.79 1.85 15.88
CA ASP A 243 26.46 2.36 15.55
C ASP A 243 26.38 3.12 14.20
N VAL A 244 27.48 3.13 13.43
CA VAL A 244 27.54 3.84 12.14
C VAL A 244 27.49 2.84 10.98
N VAL A 245 26.67 3.13 9.99
CA VAL A 245 26.64 2.48 8.69
C VAL A 245 27.23 3.39 7.63
N SER A 246 28.11 2.86 6.78
CA SER A 246 28.69 3.55 5.63
C SER A 246 28.10 2.93 4.37
N VAL A 247 27.24 3.69 3.69
CA VAL A 247 26.52 3.25 2.48
C VAL A 247 27.28 3.72 1.25
N SER A 248 27.80 2.77 0.47
CA SER A 248 28.55 3.04 -0.75
C SER A 248 27.65 3.00 -1.98
N LEU A 249 27.88 3.93 -2.91
CA LEU A 249 27.16 4.07 -4.18
C LEU A 249 28.05 3.72 -5.37
N GLU A 250 27.47 3.27 -6.48
CA GLU A 250 28.23 3.01 -7.73
C GLU A 250 28.96 4.25 -8.26
N SER A 251 28.55 5.46 -7.88
CA SER A 251 29.25 6.71 -8.17
C SER A 251 30.61 6.88 -7.48
N GLY A 252 30.95 5.99 -6.53
CA GLY A 252 32.11 6.11 -5.65
C GLY A 252 31.88 6.96 -4.39
N GLU A 253 30.71 7.56 -4.24
CA GLU A 253 30.34 8.29 -3.03
C GLU A 253 29.99 7.33 -1.90
N THR A 254 30.30 7.72 -0.66
CA THR A 254 29.89 7.02 0.57
C THR A 254 29.10 7.98 1.45
N ILE A 255 27.96 7.50 1.97
CA ILE A 255 27.10 8.23 2.88
C ILE A 255 27.14 7.55 4.26
N GLU A 256 27.51 8.28 5.29
CA GLU A 256 27.45 7.81 6.67
C GLU A 256 26.08 8.07 7.28
N ALA A 257 25.56 7.09 8.00
CA ALA A 257 24.29 7.15 8.72
C ALA A 257 24.32 6.32 10.00
N ASP A 258 23.28 6.47 10.81
CA ASP A 258 23.07 5.69 12.03
C ASP A 258 22.05 4.55 11.80
N LEU A 259 21.40 4.57 10.63
CA LEU A 259 20.47 3.54 10.16
C LEU A 259 20.46 3.49 8.62
N LEU A 260 20.49 2.27 8.05
CA LEU A 260 20.12 2.01 6.67
C LEU A 260 18.77 1.28 6.65
N LEU A 261 17.74 1.96 6.14
CA LEU A 261 16.43 1.36 5.88
C LEU A 261 16.39 0.79 4.46
N VAL A 262 16.19 -0.50 4.32
CA VAL A 262 16.07 -1.20 3.04
C VAL A 262 14.60 -1.28 2.65
N ALA A 263 14.19 -0.52 1.62
CA ALA A 263 12.82 -0.38 1.14
C ALA A 263 12.73 -0.61 -0.39
N VAL A 264 13.41 -1.65 -0.89
CA VAL A 264 13.55 -1.97 -2.33
C VAL A 264 12.41 -2.82 -2.88
N GLY A 265 11.27 -2.85 -2.20
CA GLY A 265 10.06 -3.55 -2.63
C GLY A 265 9.78 -4.82 -1.85
N ARG A 266 8.74 -5.55 -2.29
CA ARG A 266 8.29 -6.78 -1.65
C ARG A 266 8.32 -7.95 -2.63
N GLY A 267 8.55 -9.16 -2.11
CA GLY A 267 8.52 -10.41 -2.87
C GLY A 267 7.37 -11.31 -2.42
N PRO A 268 6.80 -12.14 -3.30
CA PRO A 268 5.74 -13.07 -2.94
C PRO A 268 6.26 -14.23 -2.08
N VAL A 269 5.47 -14.66 -1.09
CA VAL A 269 5.77 -15.85 -0.26
C VAL A 269 5.13 -17.06 -0.91
N THR A 270 5.89 -17.77 -1.74
CA THR A 270 5.41 -18.96 -2.50
C THR A 270 6.39 -20.12 -2.43
N ALA A 271 7.66 -19.85 -2.20
CA ALA A 271 8.71 -20.88 -2.19
C ALA A 271 8.52 -21.87 -1.04
N GLY A 272 8.68 -23.16 -1.32
CA GLY A 272 8.63 -24.24 -0.33
C GLY A 272 7.23 -24.58 0.18
N LEU A 273 6.19 -23.97 -0.37
CA LEU A 273 4.79 -24.18 0.06
C LEU A 273 4.04 -25.26 -0.73
N GLY A 274 4.73 -25.99 -1.61
CA GLY A 274 4.16 -27.10 -2.37
C GLY A 274 3.35 -26.67 -3.60
N TYR A 275 3.44 -25.40 -4.03
CA TYR A 275 2.67 -24.88 -5.15
C TYR A 275 3.10 -25.51 -6.48
N GLU A 276 4.37 -25.45 -6.81
CA GLU A 276 4.91 -26.00 -8.05
C GLU A 276 4.82 -27.54 -8.06
N GLU A 277 5.07 -28.19 -6.92
CA GLU A 277 4.93 -29.65 -6.76
C GLU A 277 3.47 -30.12 -6.96
N SER A 278 2.50 -29.24 -6.69
CA SER A 278 1.07 -29.49 -6.94
C SER A 278 0.62 -29.04 -8.34
N GLY A 279 1.53 -28.61 -9.20
CA GLY A 279 1.28 -28.24 -10.59
C GLY A 279 0.84 -26.77 -10.80
N VAL A 280 0.88 -25.93 -9.74
CA VAL A 280 0.55 -24.50 -9.87
C VAL A 280 1.71 -23.78 -10.57
N THR A 281 1.38 -23.04 -11.62
CA THR A 281 2.38 -22.29 -12.41
C THR A 281 2.77 -21.00 -11.71
N THR A 282 4.08 -20.76 -11.59
CA THR A 282 4.63 -19.49 -11.08
C THR A 282 5.52 -18.81 -12.13
N ASP A 283 5.62 -17.48 -12.06
CA ASP A 283 6.60 -16.67 -12.79
C ASP A 283 7.30 -15.71 -11.82
N ARG A 284 8.61 -15.79 -11.72
CA ARG A 284 9.44 -14.97 -10.80
C ARG A 284 8.90 -14.99 -9.36
N GLY A 285 8.38 -16.15 -8.94
CA GLY A 285 7.79 -16.39 -7.64
C GLY A 285 6.31 -15.98 -7.50
N PHE A 286 5.71 -15.29 -8.45
CA PHE A 286 4.28 -14.97 -8.42
C PHE A 286 3.46 -16.12 -9.00
N VAL A 287 2.32 -16.42 -8.37
CA VAL A 287 1.34 -17.39 -8.87
C VAL A 287 0.58 -16.77 -10.04
N LEU A 288 0.60 -17.44 -11.19
CA LEU A 288 -0.15 -17.00 -12.36
C LEU A 288 -1.62 -17.39 -12.26
N THR A 289 -2.51 -16.44 -12.53
CA THR A 289 -3.96 -16.64 -12.55
C THR A 289 -4.59 -16.07 -13.82
N ASN A 290 -5.77 -16.54 -14.14
CA ASN A 290 -6.64 -15.87 -15.10
C ASN A 290 -7.35 -14.66 -14.46
N GLU A 291 -8.19 -13.97 -15.22
CA GLU A 291 -8.98 -12.82 -14.74
C GLU A 291 -9.99 -13.17 -13.63
N ARG A 292 -10.31 -14.46 -13.47
CA ARG A 292 -11.17 -14.99 -12.39
C ARG A 292 -10.38 -15.42 -11.16
N LEU A 293 -9.07 -15.04 -11.08
CA LEU A 293 -8.15 -15.40 -10.02
C LEU A 293 -7.93 -16.91 -9.84
N GLN A 294 -8.30 -17.71 -10.85
CA GLN A 294 -8.08 -19.14 -10.88
C GLN A 294 -6.71 -19.45 -11.46
N THR A 295 -5.97 -20.35 -10.84
CA THR A 295 -4.69 -20.85 -11.34
C THR A 295 -4.93 -21.82 -12.52
N ASN A 296 -3.83 -22.33 -13.09
CA ASN A 296 -3.89 -23.38 -14.10
C ASN A 296 -4.37 -24.74 -13.54
N VAL A 297 -4.48 -24.91 -12.22
CA VAL A 297 -4.99 -26.10 -11.55
C VAL A 297 -6.43 -25.86 -11.14
N ASP A 298 -7.34 -26.69 -11.66
CA ASP A 298 -8.76 -26.55 -11.36
C ASP A 298 -9.06 -26.62 -9.86
N GLY A 299 -9.90 -25.73 -9.36
CA GLY A 299 -10.27 -25.59 -7.96
C GLY A 299 -9.24 -24.87 -7.09
N ILE A 300 -8.11 -24.41 -7.65
CA ILE A 300 -7.12 -23.60 -6.92
C ILE A 300 -7.15 -22.14 -7.40
N TYR A 301 -7.33 -21.22 -6.46
CA TYR A 301 -7.31 -19.77 -6.65
C TYR A 301 -6.10 -19.15 -5.92
N ALA A 302 -5.68 -17.97 -6.37
CA ALA A 302 -4.65 -17.21 -5.66
C ALA A 302 -5.04 -15.73 -5.59
N VAL A 303 -4.76 -15.08 -4.44
CA VAL A 303 -5.14 -13.69 -4.16
C VAL A 303 -4.04 -12.92 -3.40
N GLY A 304 -4.09 -11.60 -3.47
CA GLY A 304 -3.21 -10.69 -2.73
C GLY A 304 -1.80 -10.63 -3.34
N ASP A 305 -0.81 -10.44 -2.48
CA ASP A 305 0.56 -10.11 -2.89
C ASP A 305 1.29 -11.24 -3.62
N ILE A 306 0.75 -12.44 -3.65
CA ILE A 306 1.34 -13.58 -4.37
C ILE A 306 0.95 -13.63 -5.86
N VAL A 307 -0.02 -12.82 -6.30
CA VAL A 307 -0.35 -12.69 -7.72
C VAL A 307 0.25 -11.42 -8.32
N PRO A 308 0.59 -11.40 -9.62
CA PRO A 308 1.13 -10.21 -10.27
C PRO A 308 0.23 -8.99 -10.11
N GLY A 309 0.80 -7.79 -10.05
CA GLY A 309 0.08 -6.51 -9.94
C GLY A 309 0.43 -5.74 -8.67
N LEU A 310 -0.47 -4.85 -8.25
CA LEU A 310 -0.26 -3.97 -7.10
C LEU A 310 -0.34 -4.75 -5.78
N GLN A 311 0.69 -4.64 -4.95
CA GLN A 311 0.72 -5.25 -3.61
C GLN A 311 0.05 -4.31 -2.59
N LEU A 312 -1.30 -4.26 -2.62
CA LEU A 312 -2.14 -3.38 -1.80
C LEU A 312 -3.16 -4.20 -1.01
N ALA A 313 -3.33 -3.85 0.26
CA ALA A 313 -4.24 -4.57 1.16
C ALA A 313 -5.68 -4.58 0.64
N HIS A 314 -6.18 -3.43 0.15
CA HIS A 314 -7.54 -3.29 -0.37
C HIS A 314 -7.75 -4.05 -1.69
N ARG A 315 -6.71 -4.20 -2.54
CA ARG A 315 -6.74 -5.14 -3.66
C ARG A 315 -6.92 -6.57 -3.17
N GLY A 316 -6.15 -6.97 -2.15
CA GLY A 316 -6.28 -8.27 -1.51
C GLY A 316 -7.70 -8.50 -0.95
N PHE A 317 -8.30 -7.51 -0.27
CA PHE A 317 -9.68 -7.60 0.22
C PHE A 317 -10.66 -7.85 -0.93
N ALA A 318 -10.59 -7.04 -1.97
CA ALA A 318 -11.48 -7.17 -3.14
C ALA A 318 -11.31 -8.53 -3.81
N GLN A 319 -10.08 -9.00 -4.01
CA GLN A 319 -9.80 -10.31 -4.58
C GLN A 319 -10.31 -11.46 -3.71
N GLY A 320 -10.16 -11.36 -2.39
CA GLY A 320 -10.68 -12.36 -1.45
C GLY A 320 -12.20 -12.48 -1.50
N ILE A 321 -12.91 -11.34 -1.47
CA ILE A 321 -14.38 -11.27 -1.63
C ILE A 321 -14.78 -11.86 -2.98
N PHE A 322 -14.12 -11.44 -4.06
CA PHE A 322 -14.38 -11.90 -5.41
C PHE A 322 -14.30 -13.43 -5.53
N VAL A 323 -13.24 -14.05 -4.99
CA VAL A 323 -13.08 -15.51 -5.03
C VAL A 323 -14.16 -16.21 -4.21
N ALA A 324 -14.51 -15.70 -3.03
CA ALA A 324 -15.60 -16.27 -2.23
C ALA A 324 -16.92 -16.25 -2.98
N GLU A 325 -17.26 -15.14 -3.64
CA GLU A 325 -18.47 -14.99 -4.45
C GLU A 325 -18.43 -15.85 -5.71
N GLN A 326 -17.27 -15.96 -6.36
CA GLN A 326 -17.05 -16.83 -7.51
C GLN A 326 -17.34 -18.30 -7.16
N VAL A 327 -16.77 -18.77 -6.03
CA VAL A 327 -16.96 -20.15 -5.54
C VAL A 327 -18.42 -20.41 -5.13
N ALA A 328 -19.11 -19.40 -4.59
CA ALA A 328 -20.53 -19.48 -4.25
C ALA A 328 -21.45 -19.40 -5.49
N GLY A 329 -20.92 -19.21 -6.70
CA GLY A 329 -21.70 -19.16 -7.95
C GLY A 329 -22.37 -17.82 -8.24
N LEU A 330 -21.98 -16.73 -7.57
CA LEU A 330 -22.57 -15.40 -7.77
C LEU A 330 -22.05 -14.67 -9.01
N ASN A 331 -20.99 -15.17 -9.64
CA ASN A 331 -20.36 -14.60 -10.84
C ASN A 331 -20.10 -13.07 -10.75
N PRO A 332 -19.28 -12.60 -9.78
CA PRO A 332 -18.98 -11.19 -9.62
C PRO A 332 -18.27 -10.60 -10.85
N PRO A 333 -18.38 -9.28 -11.10
CA PRO A 333 -17.63 -8.62 -12.17
C PRO A 333 -16.12 -8.73 -11.95
N VAL A 334 -15.37 -8.86 -13.05
CA VAL A 334 -13.90 -8.92 -13.02
C VAL A 334 -13.36 -7.60 -12.46
N ILE A 335 -12.32 -7.69 -11.62
CA ILE A 335 -11.67 -6.53 -11.01
C ILE A 335 -10.84 -5.81 -12.08
N ASP A 336 -11.14 -4.54 -12.32
CA ASP A 336 -10.26 -3.67 -13.12
C ASP A 336 -9.06 -3.24 -12.28
N GLU A 337 -7.88 -3.73 -12.61
CA GLU A 337 -6.63 -3.39 -11.91
C GLU A 337 -6.28 -1.89 -12.00
N MET A 338 -6.69 -1.19 -13.07
CA MET A 338 -6.48 0.25 -13.19
C MET A 338 -7.47 1.06 -12.34
N GLY A 339 -8.64 0.48 -12.05
CA GLY A 339 -9.65 1.04 -11.16
C GLY A 339 -9.34 0.89 -9.66
N ILE A 340 -8.15 0.39 -9.28
CA ILE A 340 -7.72 0.26 -7.90
C ILE A 340 -7.02 1.57 -7.45
N PRO A 341 -7.51 2.24 -6.41
CA PRO A 341 -6.88 3.46 -5.91
C PRO A 341 -5.52 3.16 -5.27
N ARG A 342 -4.57 4.06 -5.44
CA ARG A 342 -3.24 4.02 -4.84
C ARG A 342 -3.07 5.23 -3.95
N VAL A 343 -2.60 5.02 -2.72
CA VAL A 343 -2.32 6.11 -1.76
C VAL A 343 -0.95 5.93 -1.17
N THR A 344 -0.16 7.00 -1.16
CA THR A 344 1.11 7.10 -0.45
C THR A 344 0.97 8.17 0.63
N TYR A 345 1.09 7.77 1.88
CA TYR A 345 0.80 8.60 3.06
C TYR A 345 2.00 9.43 3.54
N CYS A 346 2.96 9.67 2.66
CA CYS A 346 4.04 10.63 2.96
C CYS A 346 3.48 12.06 3.06
N ASP A 347 4.29 13.01 3.47
CA ASP A 347 3.89 14.41 3.47
C ASP A 347 4.70 15.19 2.40
N PRO A 348 4.00 15.74 1.37
CA PRO A 348 2.55 15.70 1.13
C PRO A 348 2.04 14.32 0.70
N GLU A 349 0.75 14.01 1.00
CA GLU A 349 0.11 12.77 0.56
C GLU A 349 -0.04 12.73 -0.97
N ILE A 350 0.04 11.50 -1.51
CA ILE A 350 -0.23 11.21 -2.92
C ILE A 350 -1.42 10.27 -3.00
N ALA A 351 -2.35 10.54 -3.92
CA ALA A 351 -3.44 9.63 -4.23
C ALA A 351 -3.68 9.59 -5.74
N SER A 352 -3.83 8.40 -6.28
CA SER A 352 -3.96 8.19 -7.73
C SER A 352 -4.90 7.04 -8.04
N ILE A 353 -5.57 7.15 -9.19
CA ILE A 353 -6.34 6.05 -9.80
C ILE A 353 -6.27 6.17 -11.31
N GLY A 354 -6.39 5.05 -12.00
CA GLY A 354 -6.37 5.01 -13.47
C GLY A 354 -4.97 5.14 -14.05
N TYR A 355 -4.92 5.56 -15.30
CA TYR A 355 -3.72 5.65 -16.12
C TYR A 355 -2.96 6.94 -15.85
N THR A 356 -1.64 6.87 -15.78
CA THR A 356 -0.78 8.05 -15.89
C THR A 356 -0.95 8.69 -17.28
N GLU A 357 -0.56 9.95 -17.43
CA GLU A 357 -0.60 10.62 -18.74
C GLU A 357 0.11 9.82 -19.83
N ALA A 358 1.31 9.29 -19.54
CA ALA A 358 2.07 8.48 -20.49
C ALA A 358 1.34 7.19 -20.88
N GLN A 359 0.80 6.46 -19.90
CA GLN A 359 0.03 5.23 -20.13
C GLN A 359 -1.27 5.50 -20.89
N ALA A 360 -1.98 6.58 -20.56
CA ALA A 360 -3.21 6.97 -21.24
C ALA A 360 -2.92 7.33 -22.70
N LYS A 361 -1.85 8.07 -22.97
CA LYS A 361 -1.43 8.40 -24.33
C LYS A 361 -1.08 7.17 -25.15
N ASP A 362 -0.36 6.22 -24.55
CA ASP A 362 0.00 4.95 -25.22
C ASP A 362 -1.25 4.12 -25.54
N LYS A 363 -2.21 4.05 -24.61
CA LYS A 363 -3.41 3.20 -24.73
C LYS A 363 -4.49 3.81 -25.62
N PHE A 364 -4.76 5.12 -25.48
CA PHE A 364 -5.90 5.79 -26.11
C PHE A 364 -5.53 6.72 -27.27
N GLY A 365 -4.23 7.04 -27.42
CA GLY A 365 -3.72 7.97 -28.44
C GLY A 365 -3.96 9.43 -28.03
N GLU A 366 -5.09 10.03 -28.45
CA GLU A 366 -5.39 11.42 -28.12
C GLU A 366 -6.03 11.52 -26.73
N ILE A 367 -5.40 12.33 -25.89
CA ILE A 367 -5.83 12.60 -24.51
C ILE A 367 -5.82 14.11 -24.25
N GLU A 368 -6.52 14.50 -23.21
CA GLU A 368 -6.45 15.86 -22.65
C GLU A 368 -6.13 15.76 -21.15
N THR A 369 -5.34 16.70 -20.66
CA THR A 369 -4.98 16.80 -19.26
C THR A 369 -5.24 18.17 -18.69
N TYR A 370 -5.49 18.23 -17.39
CA TYR A 370 -5.59 19.49 -16.68
C TYR A 370 -5.03 19.35 -15.26
N ASP A 371 -4.17 20.29 -14.89
CA ASP A 371 -3.54 20.36 -13.58
C ASP A 371 -4.15 21.55 -12.79
N TYR A 372 -5.04 21.27 -11.84
CA TYR A 372 -5.56 22.28 -10.93
C TYR A 372 -4.62 22.46 -9.75
N SER A 373 -4.06 23.68 -9.63
CA SER A 373 -3.18 24.01 -8.49
C SER A 373 -3.97 24.21 -7.21
N LEU A 374 -3.52 23.56 -6.11
CA LEU A 374 -4.08 23.78 -4.77
C LEU A 374 -3.85 25.21 -4.25
N GLY A 375 -3.02 26.00 -4.93
CA GLY A 375 -2.85 27.44 -4.65
C GLY A 375 -4.15 28.25 -4.78
N GLY A 376 -5.09 27.79 -5.61
CA GLY A 376 -6.42 28.39 -5.76
C GLY A 376 -7.49 27.84 -4.82
N ASN A 377 -7.18 26.79 -4.05
CA ASN A 377 -8.15 26.15 -3.16
C ASN A 377 -8.11 26.74 -1.74
N GLY A 378 -9.25 27.27 -1.26
CA GLY A 378 -9.35 27.93 0.05
C GLY A 378 -8.95 27.02 1.22
N LYS A 379 -9.36 25.74 1.20
CA LYS A 379 -8.99 24.79 2.26
C LYS A 379 -7.49 24.49 2.28
N SER A 380 -6.88 24.41 1.11
CA SER A 380 -5.42 24.22 0.99
C SER A 380 -4.65 25.40 1.56
N GLN A 381 -5.15 26.64 1.39
CA GLN A 381 -4.56 27.82 2.02
C GLN A 381 -4.70 27.78 3.54
N ILE A 382 -5.86 27.38 4.07
CA ILE A 382 -6.07 27.18 5.52
C ILE A 382 -5.12 26.15 6.10
N LEU A 383 -4.87 25.05 5.37
CA LEU A 383 -3.98 23.97 5.79
C LEU A 383 -2.49 24.27 5.49
N ALA A 384 -2.17 25.39 4.86
CA ALA A 384 -0.83 25.76 4.41
C ALA A 384 -0.17 24.66 3.53
N THR A 385 -0.96 23.91 2.78
CA THR A 385 -0.50 22.85 1.88
C THR A 385 -0.33 23.35 0.44
N GLN A 386 0.54 22.65 -0.30
CA GLN A 386 0.76 22.90 -1.73
C GLN A 386 0.65 21.58 -2.49
N GLY A 387 0.28 21.67 -3.75
CA GLY A 387 0.13 20.51 -4.61
C GLY A 387 -0.82 20.81 -5.77
N PHE A 388 -1.40 19.75 -6.31
CA PHE A 388 -2.33 19.84 -7.42
C PHE A 388 -3.25 18.63 -7.51
N VAL A 389 -4.32 18.77 -8.28
CA VAL A 389 -5.15 17.68 -8.81
C VAL A 389 -4.96 17.66 -10.32
N LYS A 390 -4.43 16.55 -10.85
CA LYS A 390 -4.28 16.30 -12.29
C LYS A 390 -5.33 15.34 -12.77
N LEU A 391 -6.07 15.75 -13.79
CA LEU A 391 -6.99 14.89 -14.52
C LEU A 391 -6.39 14.50 -15.86
N VAL A 392 -6.62 13.25 -16.23
CA VAL A 392 -6.30 12.72 -17.56
C VAL A 392 -7.61 12.18 -18.13
N ARG A 393 -8.03 12.69 -19.30
CA ARG A 393 -9.20 12.17 -20.01
C ARG A 393 -8.84 11.70 -21.41
N GLN A 394 -9.58 10.73 -21.91
CA GLN A 394 -9.61 10.44 -23.33
C GLN A 394 -10.19 11.66 -24.05
N LYS A 395 -9.65 12.02 -25.22
CA LYS A 395 -10.16 13.19 -25.96
C LYS A 395 -11.66 13.03 -26.21
N ASP A 396 -12.41 14.08 -25.83
CA ASP A 396 -13.86 14.12 -25.89
C ASP A 396 -14.56 12.95 -25.15
N GLY A 397 -13.83 12.24 -24.28
CA GLY A 397 -14.28 11.05 -23.57
C GLY A 397 -14.25 11.16 -22.04
N PRO A 398 -14.32 10.02 -21.35
CA PRO A 398 -14.33 9.95 -19.90
C PRO A 398 -12.97 10.26 -19.27
N ILE A 399 -12.99 10.50 -17.95
CA ILE A 399 -11.79 10.55 -17.13
C ILE A 399 -11.19 9.13 -17.04
N VAL A 400 -9.92 9.02 -17.41
CA VAL A 400 -9.15 7.76 -17.39
C VAL A 400 -8.00 7.75 -16.40
N GLY A 401 -7.74 8.87 -15.75
CA GLY A 401 -6.74 8.99 -14.68
C GLY A 401 -6.96 10.22 -13.83
N VAL A 402 -6.75 10.05 -12.52
CA VAL A 402 -6.76 11.13 -11.52
C VAL A 402 -5.53 10.98 -10.64
N HIS A 403 -4.72 12.03 -10.54
CA HIS A 403 -3.49 12.04 -9.75
C HIS A 403 -3.45 13.28 -8.88
N MET A 404 -3.29 13.08 -7.59
CA MET A 404 -3.40 14.14 -6.58
C MET A 404 -2.18 14.13 -5.66
N ILE A 405 -1.71 15.31 -5.30
CA ILE A 405 -0.67 15.48 -4.27
C ILE A 405 -0.97 16.72 -3.43
N GLY A 406 -0.92 16.58 -2.12
CA GLY A 406 -1.23 17.62 -1.14
C GLY A 406 -1.70 17.03 0.18
N ALA A 407 -2.15 17.87 1.11
CA ALA A 407 -2.71 17.37 2.37
C ALA A 407 -4.05 16.65 2.16
N ARG A 408 -4.23 15.50 2.80
CA ARG A 408 -5.49 14.71 2.83
C ARG A 408 -5.98 14.23 1.46
N MET A 409 -5.08 14.02 0.51
CA MET A 409 -5.46 13.51 -0.80
C MET A 409 -5.91 12.04 -0.75
N GLY A 410 -5.44 11.27 0.21
CA GLY A 410 -5.89 9.90 0.46
C GLY A 410 -7.39 9.78 0.72
N GLU A 411 -8.00 10.79 1.37
CA GLU A 411 -9.45 10.82 1.62
C GLU A 411 -10.26 11.22 0.37
N GLN A 412 -9.64 11.91 -0.60
CA GLN A 412 -10.30 12.35 -1.84
C GLN A 412 -10.38 11.23 -2.89
N VAL A 413 -9.54 10.21 -2.78
CA VAL A 413 -9.45 9.15 -3.80
C VAL A 413 -10.74 8.34 -3.93
N GLY A 414 -11.59 8.33 -2.91
CA GLY A 414 -12.90 7.67 -2.96
C GLY A 414 -13.82 8.26 -4.03
N GLU A 415 -13.88 9.60 -4.18
CA GLU A 415 -14.61 10.24 -5.27
C GLU A 415 -13.93 10.00 -6.62
N ALA A 416 -12.61 10.11 -6.68
CA ALA A 416 -11.85 9.81 -7.89
C ALA A 416 -12.08 8.36 -8.35
N GLN A 417 -12.28 7.41 -7.43
CA GLN A 417 -12.62 6.02 -7.73
C GLN A 417 -14.00 5.90 -8.41
N LEU A 418 -15.00 6.63 -7.94
CA LEU A 418 -16.33 6.66 -8.56
C LEU A 418 -16.24 7.26 -9.96
N ILE A 419 -15.54 8.38 -10.12
CA ILE A 419 -15.33 9.07 -11.38
C ILE A 419 -14.71 8.13 -12.42
N TYR A 420 -13.63 7.44 -12.06
CA TYR A 420 -12.96 6.50 -12.95
C TYR A 420 -13.83 5.29 -13.29
N ASN A 421 -14.33 4.58 -12.27
CA ASN A 421 -15.04 3.30 -12.47
C ASN A 421 -16.42 3.45 -13.12
N TRP A 422 -17.01 4.65 -13.07
CA TRP A 422 -18.27 4.95 -13.76
C TRP A 422 -18.06 5.66 -15.09
N GLU A 423 -16.83 5.75 -15.57
CA GLU A 423 -16.48 6.39 -16.85
C GLU A 423 -17.07 7.81 -16.98
N ALA A 424 -17.01 8.58 -15.87
CA ALA A 424 -17.60 9.90 -15.81
C ALA A 424 -16.92 10.87 -16.78
N LEU A 425 -17.74 11.65 -17.48
CA LEU A 425 -17.27 12.79 -18.28
C LEU A 425 -16.95 13.98 -17.37
N PRO A 426 -16.04 14.88 -17.75
CA PRO A 426 -15.81 16.11 -16.99
C PRO A 426 -17.10 16.90 -16.72
N SER A 427 -18.04 16.93 -17.67
CA SER A 427 -19.35 17.59 -17.52
C SER A 427 -20.23 16.98 -16.43
N ASP A 428 -20.12 15.69 -16.16
CA ASP A 428 -20.93 15.01 -15.14
C ASP A 428 -20.51 15.45 -13.74
N VAL A 429 -19.19 15.51 -13.50
CA VAL A 429 -18.63 15.94 -12.22
C VAL A 429 -18.75 17.45 -12.03
N ALA A 430 -18.61 18.24 -13.11
CA ALA A 430 -18.74 19.70 -13.07
C ALA A 430 -20.13 20.20 -12.66
N GLN A 431 -21.15 19.32 -12.64
CA GLN A 431 -22.50 19.63 -12.16
C GLN A 431 -22.68 19.36 -10.65
N LEU A 432 -21.75 18.64 -10.03
CA LEU A 432 -21.82 18.31 -8.61
C LEU A 432 -21.49 19.54 -7.76
N ILE A 433 -22.13 19.61 -6.61
CA ILE A 433 -21.91 20.73 -5.66
C ILE A 433 -20.95 20.23 -4.58
N HIS A 434 -19.70 20.68 -4.64
CA HIS A 434 -18.70 20.41 -3.62
C HIS A 434 -18.84 21.39 -2.45
N ALA A 435 -18.75 20.87 -1.23
CA ALA A 435 -18.88 21.71 -0.03
C ALA A 435 -17.69 22.68 0.10
N HIS A 436 -17.98 23.94 0.45
CA HIS A 436 -16.98 25.00 0.63
C HIS A 436 -16.79 25.35 2.12
N PRO A 437 -15.53 25.51 2.64
CA PRO A 437 -14.25 25.21 1.99
C PRO A 437 -13.79 23.75 2.29
N THR A 438 -13.44 23.02 1.26
CA THR A 438 -12.92 21.62 1.38
C THR A 438 -11.75 21.37 0.43
N GLN A 439 -10.95 20.32 0.73
CA GLN A 439 -9.96 19.84 -0.23
C GLN A 439 -10.64 19.23 -1.47
N ASN A 440 -11.85 18.70 -1.30
CA ASN A 440 -12.62 18.04 -2.35
C ASN A 440 -13.02 18.98 -3.48
N GLU A 441 -13.19 20.28 -3.21
CA GLU A 441 -13.45 21.28 -4.25
C GLU A 441 -12.37 21.29 -5.35
N ALA A 442 -11.13 20.86 -5.04
CA ALA A 442 -10.07 20.79 -6.04
C ALA A 442 -10.38 19.78 -7.17
N LEU A 443 -11.08 18.68 -6.88
CA LEU A 443 -11.60 17.79 -7.91
C LEU A 443 -12.67 18.45 -8.75
N GLY A 444 -13.64 19.11 -8.13
CA GLY A 444 -14.70 19.86 -8.80
C GLY A 444 -14.16 20.95 -9.74
N GLU A 445 -13.21 21.76 -9.25
CA GLU A 445 -12.57 22.83 -10.02
C GLU A 445 -11.79 22.30 -11.24
N ALA A 446 -11.07 21.19 -11.06
CA ALA A 446 -10.36 20.55 -12.16
C ALA A 446 -11.34 20.06 -13.26
N HIS A 447 -12.48 19.50 -12.86
CA HIS A 447 -13.52 19.06 -13.79
C HIS A 447 -14.26 20.23 -14.44
N LEU A 448 -14.56 21.31 -13.70
CA LEU A 448 -15.11 22.55 -14.26
C LEU A 448 -14.20 23.11 -15.36
N ALA A 449 -12.88 23.13 -15.12
CA ALA A 449 -11.92 23.60 -16.10
C ALA A 449 -11.91 22.75 -17.38
N LEU A 450 -11.85 21.42 -17.25
CA LEU A 450 -11.93 20.50 -18.40
C LEU A 450 -13.29 20.55 -19.12
N ALA A 451 -14.37 20.92 -18.43
CA ALA A 451 -15.68 21.12 -19.01
C ALA A 451 -15.85 22.52 -19.67
N GLY A 452 -14.78 23.33 -19.74
CA GLY A 452 -14.81 24.66 -20.32
C GLY A 452 -15.49 25.73 -19.47
N LYS A 453 -15.63 25.50 -18.15
CA LYS A 453 -16.30 26.39 -17.18
C LYS A 453 -15.43 26.70 -15.96
N PRO A 454 -14.14 27.11 -16.13
CA PRO A 454 -13.25 27.34 -15.00
C PRO A 454 -13.84 28.44 -14.09
N LEU A 455 -13.81 28.23 -12.77
CA LEU A 455 -14.27 29.22 -11.78
C LEU A 455 -13.06 29.87 -11.08
N HIS A 456 -12.25 29.12 -10.35
CA HIS A 456 -11.07 29.61 -9.63
C HIS A 456 -9.76 29.10 -10.27
N ALA A 457 -9.76 28.84 -11.56
CA ALA A 457 -8.63 28.36 -12.32
C ALA A 457 -8.29 29.36 -13.44
N HIS A 458 -7.00 29.51 -13.72
CA HIS A 458 -6.56 30.23 -14.91
C HIS A 458 -6.74 29.30 -16.11
N GLY A 459 -7.40 29.78 -17.14
CA GLY A 459 -7.61 29.06 -18.40
C GLY A 459 -6.34 28.97 -19.25
#